data_16da68344b776c253ab77b7c573e785d
#
_entry.id   16da68344b776c253ab77b7c573e785d
#
_cell.length_a   1.000
_cell.length_b   1.000
_cell.length_c   1.000
_cell.angle_alpha   90.00
_cell.angle_beta   90.00
_cell.angle_gamma   90.00
#
_symmetry.space_group_name_H-M   'P 1'
#
loop_
_entity.id
_entity.type
_entity.pdbx_description
1 polymer ?
#
loop_
_entity_poly.entity_id
_entity_poly.type
_entity_poly.pdbx_seq_one_letter_code
_entity_poly.pdbx_strand_id
1 'polypeptide(L)'
;MTLISRRGFGGLFGASALGLAMPSLAFGAVPKVVVIGGGAGGATAARYLAKDSKGALDVTLVEASKRYYTCFYSNLYIGGFRKYGSIGHNYYGLAVNNRINVVHEWAASVDGAAKTVNLASGGKLSYDKLVLSPGIALKYDSIAGYSPQAQGRMPHGWTSGTQAQQIRNQVLTMKKGGTFVMVPPPNPYRCPPGPYERASMIAHLLKERNPTAKIIVLDPKEKFSKMGLFTAGWEKHYPGMIEWLGPDAHGGIKSVNHETMEIVTDLDTFKADAACVVPAQRAGSIATAAGVTDGDWAPIIPATMASKADPNIHVLGD
;
A
#
# COMPACT_ATOMS: atom_id res chain seq x y z
N MET A 1 -56.50 49.47 -32.58
CA MET A 1 -56.73 50.89 -32.41
C MET A 1 -56.21 51.23 -31.02
N THR A 2 -55.19 52.01 -30.70
CA THR A 2 -54.59 53.15 -31.36
C THR A 2 -53.17 53.29 -30.80
N LEU A 3 -52.21 53.57 -31.65
CA LEU A 3 -50.83 53.97 -31.34
C LEU A 3 -50.80 55.38 -30.72
N ILE A 4 -49.98 55.66 -29.71
CA ILE A 4 -49.36 56.96 -29.42
C ILE A 4 -47.99 56.67 -28.78
N SER A 5 -46.92 56.86 -29.40
CA SER A 5 -46.02 57.95 -29.77
C SER A 5 -45.21 58.58 -28.63
N ARG A 6 -43.90 58.51 -28.80
CA ARG A 6 -42.75 59.09 -28.09
C ARG A 6 -42.83 60.62 -27.87
N ARG A 7 -42.14 61.06 -26.83
CA ARG A 7 -41.33 62.28 -26.59
C ARG A 7 -41.66 62.87 -25.26
N GLY A 8 -40.79 62.88 -24.31
CA GLY A 8 -39.67 63.74 -24.12
C GLY A 8 -39.88 64.57 -22.88
N PHE A 9 -39.03 64.37 -21.86
CA PHE A 9 -38.69 65.46 -20.91
C PHE A 9 -37.35 65.20 -20.31
N GLY A 10 -36.40 66.09 -20.59
CA GLY A 10 -35.10 66.12 -19.92
C GLY A 10 -35.26 66.83 -18.58
N GLY A 11 -34.59 66.31 -17.58
CA GLY A 11 -34.44 66.89 -16.26
C GLY A 11 -33.10 66.43 -15.63
N LEU A 12 -32.14 67.34 -15.58
CA LEU A 12 -30.87 67.17 -14.81
C LEU A 12 -31.24 66.95 -13.35
N PHE A 13 -30.77 65.79 -12.81
CA PHE A 13 -30.44 65.68 -11.41
C PHE A 13 -29.07 64.97 -11.32
N GLY A 14 -28.01 65.70 -10.97
CA GLY A 14 -26.76 65.21 -10.59
C GLY A 14 -26.89 64.46 -9.25
N ALA A 15 -26.85 63.14 -9.30
CA ALA A 15 -26.69 62.30 -8.13
C ALA A 15 -25.25 61.85 -8.12
N SER A 16 -24.45 62.41 -7.21
CA SER A 16 -23.12 61.96 -6.85
C SER A 16 -23.26 60.52 -6.33
N ALA A 17 -22.99 59.53 -7.17
CA ALA A 17 -22.85 58.15 -6.75
C ALA A 17 -21.55 58.04 -5.95
N LEU A 18 -21.63 58.20 -4.64
CA LEU A 18 -20.61 57.67 -3.71
C LEU A 18 -20.63 56.13 -3.89
N GLY A 19 -19.77 55.65 -4.76
CA GLY A 19 -19.49 54.25 -4.87
C GLY A 19 -18.91 53.73 -3.54
N LEU A 20 -19.78 53.16 -2.72
CA LEU A 20 -19.34 52.30 -1.65
C LEU A 20 -18.59 51.13 -2.33
N ALA A 21 -17.24 51.25 -2.41
CA ALA A 21 -16.37 50.14 -2.67
C ALA A 21 -16.58 49.16 -1.52
N MET A 22 -17.49 48.21 -1.69
CA MET A 22 -17.50 47.02 -0.82
C MET A 22 -16.12 46.37 -0.98
N PRO A 23 -15.39 46.18 0.13
CA PRO A 23 -14.17 45.39 0.04
C PRO A 23 -14.59 44.04 -0.55
N SER A 24 -14.10 43.73 -1.73
CA SER A 24 -14.15 42.36 -2.23
C SER A 24 -13.46 41.51 -1.18
N LEU A 25 -14.22 40.71 -0.43
CA LEU A 25 -13.66 39.65 0.36
C LEU A 25 -12.91 38.79 -0.64
N ALA A 26 -11.59 38.98 -0.69
CA ALA A 26 -10.71 38.07 -1.38
C ALA A 26 -10.85 36.75 -0.63
N PHE A 27 -11.73 35.88 -1.11
CA PHE A 27 -11.73 34.49 -0.68
C PHE A 27 -10.37 33.97 -1.09
N GLY A 28 -9.49 33.77 -0.10
CA GLY A 28 -8.19 33.16 -0.32
C GLY A 28 -8.37 31.86 -1.10
N ALA A 29 -7.44 31.55 -1.99
CA ALA A 29 -7.49 30.32 -2.75
C ALA A 29 -7.65 29.14 -1.78
N VAL A 30 -8.56 28.20 -2.12
CA VAL A 30 -8.80 27.00 -1.31
C VAL A 30 -7.48 26.23 -1.19
N PRO A 31 -7.01 25.92 0.03
CA PRO A 31 -5.74 25.21 0.23
C PRO A 31 -5.78 23.83 -0.45
N LYS A 32 -4.69 23.48 -1.13
CA LYS A 32 -4.54 22.25 -1.89
C LYS A 32 -3.83 21.20 -1.07
N VAL A 33 -4.44 20.03 -0.96
CA VAL A 33 -3.84 18.85 -0.34
C VAL A 33 -3.68 17.77 -1.40
N VAL A 34 -2.44 17.38 -1.68
CA VAL A 34 -2.16 16.23 -2.52
C VAL A 34 -1.88 15.02 -1.64
N VAL A 35 -2.51 13.89 -1.95
CA VAL A 35 -2.30 12.61 -1.29
C VAL A 35 -1.70 11.65 -2.30
N ILE A 36 -0.51 11.12 -2.06
CA ILE A 36 0.15 10.13 -2.93
C ILE A 36 -0.01 8.74 -2.32
N GLY A 37 -0.62 7.84 -3.09
CA GLY A 37 -0.91 6.47 -2.72
C GLY A 37 -2.36 6.26 -2.27
N GLY A 38 -3.09 5.44 -3.02
CA GLY A 38 -4.51 5.11 -2.81
C GLY A 38 -4.74 3.83 -2.01
N GLY A 39 -3.73 3.37 -1.25
CA GLY A 39 -3.89 2.27 -0.31
C GLY A 39 -4.77 2.63 0.90
N ALA A 40 -4.79 1.76 1.90
CA ALA A 40 -5.64 1.94 3.09
C ALA A 40 -5.39 3.28 3.79
N GLY A 41 -4.12 3.66 3.98
CA GLY A 41 -3.75 4.92 4.62
C GLY A 41 -4.18 6.14 3.81
N GLY A 42 -3.70 6.26 2.56
CA GLY A 42 -3.93 7.45 1.75
C GLY A 42 -5.38 7.63 1.31
N ALA A 43 -6.08 6.56 0.90
CA ALA A 43 -7.50 6.64 0.57
C ALA A 43 -8.35 7.07 1.78
N THR A 44 -8.01 6.60 2.98
CA THR A 44 -8.67 7.01 4.23
C THR A 44 -8.36 8.47 4.54
N ALA A 45 -7.08 8.88 4.46
CA ALA A 45 -6.70 10.28 4.68
C ALA A 45 -7.42 11.23 3.71
N ALA A 46 -7.37 10.92 2.40
CA ALA A 46 -8.05 11.74 1.39
C ALA A 46 -9.55 11.87 1.68
N ARG A 47 -10.21 10.76 2.04
CA ARG A 47 -11.64 10.77 2.38
C ARG A 47 -11.96 11.66 3.56
N TYR A 48 -11.21 11.54 4.65
CA TYR A 48 -11.50 12.31 5.85
C TYR A 48 -11.11 13.78 5.71
N LEU A 49 -10.00 14.09 5.03
CA LEU A 49 -9.63 15.47 4.69
C LEU A 49 -10.75 16.15 3.87
N ALA A 50 -11.26 15.51 2.84
CA ALA A 50 -12.34 16.07 2.03
C ALA A 50 -13.66 16.18 2.81
N LYS A 51 -14.04 15.14 3.56
CA LYS A 51 -15.29 15.10 4.33
C LYS A 51 -15.31 16.13 5.45
N ASP A 52 -14.25 16.17 6.27
CA ASP A 52 -14.26 16.94 7.51
C ASP A 52 -13.97 18.42 7.26
N SER A 53 -13.26 18.75 6.16
CA SER A 53 -13.07 20.15 5.71
C SER A 53 -14.34 20.79 5.17
N LYS A 54 -15.38 20.00 4.85
CA LYS A 54 -16.66 20.50 4.28
C LYS A 54 -16.47 21.41 3.07
N GLY A 55 -15.45 21.14 2.24
CA GLY A 55 -15.12 21.93 1.05
C GLY A 55 -14.09 23.05 1.28
N ALA A 56 -13.54 23.18 2.50
CA ALA A 56 -12.47 24.14 2.78
C ALA A 56 -11.07 23.66 2.31
N LEU A 57 -10.97 22.43 1.77
CA LEU A 57 -9.76 21.90 1.17
C LEU A 57 -10.03 21.36 -0.24
N ASP A 58 -9.10 21.60 -1.16
CA ASP A 58 -9.06 20.95 -2.47
C ASP A 58 -8.16 19.70 -2.35
N VAL A 59 -8.77 18.52 -2.39
CA VAL A 59 -8.07 17.24 -2.15
C VAL A 59 -7.90 16.50 -3.46
N THR A 60 -6.64 16.25 -3.82
CA THR A 60 -6.25 15.41 -4.97
C THR A 60 -5.58 14.13 -4.47
N LEU A 61 -6.08 12.96 -4.93
CA LEU A 61 -5.48 11.65 -4.70
C LEU A 61 -4.74 11.20 -5.96
N VAL A 62 -3.43 10.97 -5.85
CA VAL A 62 -2.59 10.42 -6.93
C VAL A 62 -2.37 8.94 -6.66
N GLU A 63 -2.86 8.08 -7.57
CA GLU A 63 -2.74 6.62 -7.47
C GLU A 63 -2.67 6.01 -8.86
N ALA A 64 -1.56 5.34 -9.15
CA ALA A 64 -1.31 4.77 -10.47
C ALA A 64 -2.33 3.67 -10.87
N SER A 65 -2.74 2.87 -9.91
CA SER A 65 -3.66 1.75 -10.15
C SER A 65 -5.12 2.22 -10.12
N LYS A 66 -5.91 1.76 -11.07
CA LYS A 66 -7.37 2.00 -11.06
C LYS A 66 -8.09 1.17 -10.00
N ARG A 67 -7.40 0.21 -9.40
CA ARG A 67 -7.96 -0.70 -8.42
C ARG A 67 -6.94 -1.07 -7.36
N TYR A 68 -7.33 -0.92 -6.11
CA TYR A 68 -6.54 -1.34 -4.95
C TYR A 68 -7.02 -2.72 -4.49
N TYR A 69 -6.09 -3.65 -4.33
CA TYR A 69 -6.35 -4.93 -3.68
C TYR A 69 -5.73 -4.89 -2.29
N THR A 70 -6.53 -5.15 -1.26
CA THR A 70 -6.06 -5.08 0.12
C THR A 70 -5.04 -6.17 0.43
N CYS A 71 -3.98 -5.84 1.16
CA CYS A 71 -3.08 -6.85 1.72
C CYS A 71 -3.75 -7.57 2.90
N PHE A 72 -4.43 -6.85 3.77
CA PHE A 72 -5.32 -7.43 4.76
C PHE A 72 -6.48 -8.17 4.05
N TYR A 73 -6.90 -9.29 4.60
CA TYR A 73 -7.80 -10.28 3.98
C TYR A 73 -7.21 -11.07 2.79
N SER A 74 -6.01 -10.77 2.30
CA SER A 74 -5.38 -11.56 1.24
C SER A 74 -5.08 -13.00 1.71
N ASN A 75 -4.71 -13.18 2.96
CA ASN A 75 -4.53 -14.50 3.56
C ASN A 75 -5.86 -15.29 3.63
N LEU A 76 -6.98 -14.62 3.93
CA LEU A 76 -8.31 -15.26 3.88
C LEU A 76 -8.70 -15.67 2.44
N TYR A 77 -8.29 -14.90 1.43
CA TYR A 77 -8.44 -15.31 0.04
C TYR A 77 -7.58 -16.54 -0.27
N ILE A 78 -6.30 -16.56 0.15
CA ILE A 78 -5.41 -17.70 -0.05
C ILE A 78 -5.99 -18.95 0.61
N GLY A 79 -6.49 -18.86 1.83
CA GLY A 79 -7.13 -19.95 2.58
C GLY A 79 -8.51 -20.37 2.06
N GLY A 80 -9.11 -19.62 1.13
CA GLY A 80 -10.42 -19.97 0.54
C GLY A 80 -11.64 -19.36 1.22
N PHE A 81 -11.47 -18.54 2.27
CA PHE A 81 -12.57 -17.90 3.00
C PHE A 81 -13.16 -16.67 2.30
N ARG A 82 -12.43 -16.09 1.32
CA ARG A 82 -12.88 -14.93 0.55
C ARG A 82 -12.68 -15.12 -0.94
N LYS A 83 -13.54 -14.48 -1.74
CA LYS A 83 -13.34 -14.36 -3.20
C LYS A 83 -12.36 -13.23 -3.49
N TYR A 84 -11.51 -13.36 -4.50
CA TYR A 84 -10.53 -12.34 -4.89
C TYR A 84 -11.15 -10.97 -5.14
N GLY A 85 -12.29 -10.92 -5.85
CA GLY A 85 -12.99 -9.68 -6.12
C GLY A 85 -13.46 -8.91 -4.87
N SER A 86 -13.66 -9.62 -3.72
CA SER A 86 -14.12 -9.00 -2.48
C SER A 86 -13.04 -8.20 -1.74
N ILE A 87 -11.77 -8.34 -2.13
CA ILE A 87 -10.64 -7.58 -1.58
C ILE A 87 -10.15 -6.48 -2.54
N GLY A 88 -10.84 -6.31 -3.68
CA GLY A 88 -10.52 -5.31 -4.69
C GLY A 88 -11.47 -4.11 -4.64
N HIS A 89 -10.94 -2.90 -4.52
CA HIS A 89 -11.70 -1.65 -4.40
C HIS A 89 -11.30 -0.67 -5.50
N ASN A 90 -12.24 0.09 -6.01
CA ASN A 90 -11.98 1.21 -6.91
C ASN A 90 -12.11 2.55 -6.16
N TYR A 91 -11.78 3.63 -6.85
CA TYR A 91 -11.77 4.98 -6.27
C TYR A 91 -13.02 5.80 -6.61
N TYR A 92 -14.00 5.23 -7.33
CA TYR A 92 -15.19 5.92 -7.77
C TYR A 92 -15.95 6.58 -6.61
N GLY A 93 -16.13 5.85 -5.51
CA GLY A 93 -16.80 6.40 -4.32
C GLY A 93 -16.06 7.58 -3.69
N LEU A 94 -14.73 7.64 -3.76
CA LEU A 94 -13.95 8.78 -3.30
C LEU A 94 -14.18 10.00 -4.20
N ALA A 95 -14.13 9.81 -5.51
CA ALA A 95 -14.34 10.87 -6.48
C ALA A 95 -15.76 11.46 -6.39
N VAL A 96 -16.78 10.62 -6.42
CA VAL A 96 -18.17 11.08 -6.53
C VAL A 96 -18.75 11.53 -5.18
N ASN A 97 -18.58 10.74 -4.13
CA ASN A 97 -19.22 11.01 -2.84
C ASN A 97 -18.45 12.02 -1.97
N ASN A 98 -17.15 12.18 -2.22
CA ASN A 98 -16.31 13.07 -1.43
C ASN A 98 -15.68 14.20 -2.25
N ARG A 99 -15.98 14.30 -3.55
CA ARG A 99 -15.44 15.34 -4.45
C ARG A 99 -13.91 15.38 -4.50
N ILE A 100 -13.26 14.20 -4.34
CA ILE A 100 -11.82 14.08 -4.42
C ILE A 100 -11.42 14.00 -5.90
N ASN A 101 -10.46 14.83 -6.30
CA ASN A 101 -9.85 14.69 -7.62
C ASN A 101 -8.92 13.48 -7.63
N VAL A 102 -9.29 12.41 -8.36
CA VAL A 102 -8.50 11.18 -8.44
C VAL A 102 -7.70 11.17 -9.74
N VAL A 103 -6.37 11.20 -9.61
CA VAL A 103 -5.42 11.19 -10.72
C VAL A 103 -4.78 9.80 -10.80
N HIS A 104 -5.08 9.05 -11.87
CA HIS A 104 -4.53 7.72 -12.09
C HIS A 104 -3.19 7.78 -12.81
N GLU A 105 -2.14 8.17 -12.05
CA GLU A 105 -0.77 8.29 -12.54
C GLU A 105 0.26 7.96 -11.44
N TRP A 106 1.50 7.70 -11.86
CA TRP A 106 2.64 7.64 -10.96
C TRP A 106 3.11 9.04 -10.59
N ALA A 107 3.30 9.30 -9.29
CA ALA A 107 4.09 10.41 -8.81
C ALA A 107 5.57 10.06 -9.02
N ALA A 108 6.23 10.78 -9.91
CA ALA A 108 7.63 10.51 -10.28
C ALA A 108 8.61 11.14 -9.29
N SER A 109 8.32 12.36 -8.83
CA SER A 109 9.14 13.06 -7.82
C SER A 109 8.33 14.12 -7.08
N VAL A 110 8.91 14.59 -5.98
CA VAL A 110 8.40 15.72 -5.19
C VAL A 110 9.47 16.79 -5.11
N ASP A 111 9.12 18.02 -5.44
CA ASP A 111 9.92 19.20 -5.16
C ASP A 111 9.32 19.88 -3.93
N GLY A 112 9.94 19.65 -2.77
CA GLY A 112 9.48 20.20 -1.49
C GLY A 112 9.61 21.73 -1.41
N ALA A 113 10.63 22.31 -2.04
CA ALA A 113 10.85 23.76 -2.05
C ALA A 113 9.81 24.49 -2.91
N ALA A 114 9.52 23.95 -4.09
CA ALA A 114 8.46 24.46 -4.98
C ALA A 114 7.07 23.99 -4.61
N LYS A 115 6.92 23.10 -3.62
CA LYS A 115 5.66 22.42 -3.23
C LYS A 115 4.92 21.83 -4.43
N THR A 116 5.62 21.01 -5.19
CA THR A 116 5.11 20.44 -6.43
C THR A 116 5.35 18.94 -6.50
N VAL A 117 4.33 18.18 -6.88
CA VAL A 117 4.44 16.77 -7.26
C VAL A 117 4.55 16.70 -8.78
N ASN A 118 5.60 16.07 -9.28
CA ASN A 118 5.78 15.80 -10.71
C ASN A 118 5.22 14.42 -11.04
N LEU A 119 4.37 14.35 -12.06
CA LEU A 119 3.76 13.11 -12.54
C LEU A 119 4.62 12.48 -13.65
N ALA A 120 4.49 11.18 -13.84
CA ALA A 120 5.25 10.44 -14.86
C ALA A 120 4.97 10.90 -16.29
N SER A 121 3.78 11.45 -16.58
CA SER A 121 3.42 12.06 -17.86
C SER A 121 4.08 13.43 -18.12
N GLY A 122 4.74 14.01 -17.11
CA GLY A 122 5.25 15.39 -17.12
C GLY A 122 4.28 16.43 -16.54
N GLY A 123 3.07 16.02 -16.17
CA GLY A 123 2.13 16.88 -15.45
C GLY A 123 2.66 17.27 -14.06
N LYS A 124 2.16 18.39 -13.51
CA LYS A 124 2.57 18.90 -12.21
C LYS A 124 1.35 19.26 -11.37
N LEU A 125 1.40 18.91 -10.07
CA LEU A 125 0.39 19.26 -9.09
C LEU A 125 1.03 20.10 -7.98
N SER A 126 0.58 21.35 -7.82
CA SER A 126 0.97 22.17 -6.68
C SER A 126 0.21 21.78 -5.42
N TYR A 127 0.82 21.91 -4.25
CA TYR A 127 0.19 21.63 -2.96
C TYR A 127 0.56 22.65 -1.90
N ASP A 128 -0.31 22.84 -0.91
CA ASP A 128 0.00 23.51 0.35
C ASP A 128 0.48 22.51 1.40
N LYS A 129 -0.15 21.32 1.40
CA LYS A 129 0.27 20.16 2.20
C LYS A 129 0.25 18.89 1.34
N LEU A 130 1.24 18.04 1.60
CA LEU A 130 1.39 16.74 0.94
C LEU A 130 1.22 15.61 1.95
N VAL A 131 0.47 14.58 1.58
CA VAL A 131 0.38 13.33 2.34
C VAL A 131 1.04 12.22 1.50
N LEU A 132 2.07 11.59 2.03
CA LEU A 132 2.72 10.42 1.44
C LEU A 132 2.21 9.16 2.12
N SER A 133 1.58 8.28 1.37
CA SER A 133 1.14 6.95 1.80
C SER A 133 1.47 5.89 0.75
N PRO A 134 2.77 5.79 0.36
CA PRO A 134 3.18 4.98 -0.78
C PRO A 134 3.21 3.48 -0.48
N GLY A 135 3.07 3.09 0.78
CA GLY A 135 3.31 1.72 1.21
C GLY A 135 4.80 1.37 1.21
N ILE A 136 5.09 0.07 1.14
CA ILE A 136 6.46 -0.45 1.15
C ILE A 136 7.03 -0.65 -0.25
N ALA A 137 8.34 -0.59 -0.35
CA ALA A 137 9.13 -1.16 -1.43
C ALA A 137 9.92 -2.38 -0.92
N LEU A 138 10.21 -3.31 -1.82
CA LEU A 138 10.97 -4.53 -1.51
C LEU A 138 12.43 -4.35 -1.88
N LYS A 139 13.32 -4.83 -1.01
CA LYS A 139 14.76 -4.89 -1.25
C LYS A 139 15.09 -6.24 -1.88
N TYR A 140 14.92 -6.34 -3.20
CA TYR A 140 15.14 -7.59 -3.93
C TYR A 140 16.56 -8.16 -3.73
N ASP A 141 17.53 -7.28 -3.58
CA ASP A 141 18.94 -7.58 -3.32
C ASP A 141 19.23 -8.10 -1.91
N SER A 142 18.25 -8.10 -1.01
CA SER A 142 18.41 -8.62 0.35
C SER A 142 18.49 -10.14 0.43
N ILE A 143 18.15 -10.86 -0.62
CA ILE A 143 18.30 -12.31 -0.76
C ILE A 143 18.94 -12.58 -2.12
N ALA A 144 20.13 -13.16 -2.15
CA ALA A 144 20.80 -13.47 -3.40
C ALA A 144 19.94 -14.38 -4.30
N GLY A 145 19.89 -14.08 -5.60
CA GLY A 145 19.06 -14.80 -6.57
C GLY A 145 17.57 -14.39 -6.57
N TYR A 146 17.11 -13.56 -5.62
CA TYR A 146 15.75 -13.04 -5.65
C TYR A 146 15.67 -11.75 -6.51
N SER A 147 14.67 -11.66 -7.33
CA SER A 147 14.52 -10.56 -8.31
C SER A 147 13.05 -10.38 -8.69
N PRO A 148 12.69 -9.33 -9.45
CA PRO A 148 11.37 -9.22 -10.07
C PRO A 148 11.00 -10.41 -10.96
N GLN A 149 11.96 -11.10 -11.59
CA GLN A 149 11.71 -12.33 -12.35
C GLN A 149 11.44 -13.51 -11.42
N ALA A 150 12.25 -13.66 -10.36
CA ALA A 150 12.12 -14.76 -9.40
C ALA A 150 10.74 -14.77 -8.73
N GLN A 151 10.11 -13.61 -8.49
CA GLN A 151 8.76 -13.54 -7.93
C GLN A 151 7.69 -14.20 -8.84
N GLY A 152 7.98 -14.43 -10.12
CA GLY A 152 7.11 -15.18 -11.02
C GLY A 152 6.94 -16.64 -10.62
N ARG A 153 7.89 -17.24 -9.91
CA ARG A 153 7.83 -18.61 -9.39
C ARG A 153 7.88 -18.68 -7.86
N MET A 154 8.52 -17.71 -7.22
CA MET A 154 8.60 -17.57 -5.76
C MET A 154 7.96 -16.22 -5.34
N PRO A 155 6.62 -16.08 -5.44
CA PRO A 155 5.95 -14.82 -5.12
C PRO A 155 6.14 -14.43 -3.65
N HIS A 156 6.26 -13.14 -3.39
CA HIS A 156 6.23 -12.63 -2.02
C HIS A 156 4.80 -12.41 -1.50
N GLY A 157 3.86 -12.00 -2.37
CA GLY A 157 2.46 -11.72 -1.98
C GLY A 157 2.33 -10.64 -0.90
N TRP A 158 3.30 -9.71 -0.79
CA TRP A 158 3.34 -8.67 0.24
C TRP A 158 2.90 -7.30 -0.26
N THR A 159 2.99 -7.06 -1.54
CA THR A 159 2.27 -6.01 -2.23
C THR A 159 0.98 -6.60 -2.76
N SER A 160 -0.10 -5.84 -2.76
CA SER A 160 -1.42 -6.33 -3.15
C SER A 160 -1.49 -6.80 -4.62
N GLY A 161 -2.48 -7.61 -4.95
CA GLY A 161 -2.78 -7.95 -6.32
C GLY A 161 -2.59 -9.42 -6.68
N THR A 162 -2.14 -9.68 -7.91
CA THR A 162 -2.11 -11.00 -8.56
C THR A 162 -1.24 -12.04 -7.86
N GLN A 163 -0.26 -11.63 -7.07
CA GLN A 163 0.60 -12.58 -6.36
C GLN A 163 -0.13 -13.41 -5.31
N ALA A 164 -1.20 -12.89 -4.70
CA ALA A 164 -2.04 -13.70 -3.82
C ALA A 164 -2.76 -14.83 -4.59
N GLN A 165 -3.17 -14.55 -5.84
CA GLN A 165 -3.74 -15.58 -6.74
C GLN A 165 -2.68 -16.61 -7.11
N GLN A 166 -1.48 -16.16 -7.40
CA GLN A 166 -0.36 -17.03 -7.76
C GLN A 166 0.01 -17.98 -6.61
N ILE A 167 0.15 -17.47 -5.37
CA ILE A 167 0.39 -18.31 -4.20
C ILE A 167 -0.73 -19.36 -4.04
N ARG A 168 -2.00 -18.92 -4.10
CA ARG A 168 -3.12 -19.83 -3.98
C ARG A 168 -3.10 -20.91 -5.08
N ASN A 169 -2.84 -20.53 -6.32
CA ASN A 169 -2.77 -21.47 -7.43
C ASN A 169 -1.64 -22.49 -7.25
N GLN A 170 -0.43 -22.05 -6.84
CA GLN A 170 0.68 -22.96 -6.56
C GLN A 170 0.30 -23.96 -5.46
N VAL A 171 -0.32 -23.52 -4.39
CA VAL A 171 -0.77 -24.40 -3.29
C VAL A 171 -1.80 -25.40 -3.77
N LEU A 172 -2.77 -24.99 -4.59
CA LEU A 172 -3.83 -25.86 -5.12
C LEU A 172 -3.32 -26.89 -6.14
N THR A 173 -2.25 -26.58 -6.86
CA THR A 173 -1.65 -27.46 -7.89
C THR A 173 -0.43 -28.21 -7.40
N MET A 174 -0.06 -28.04 -6.13
CA MET A 174 1.07 -28.74 -5.52
C MET A 174 0.84 -30.25 -5.55
N LYS A 175 1.88 -31.02 -5.88
CA LYS A 175 1.80 -32.48 -5.91
C LYS A 175 1.41 -33.06 -4.56
N LYS A 176 0.87 -34.27 -4.52
CA LYS A 176 0.54 -34.97 -3.28
C LYS A 176 1.79 -35.13 -2.42
N GLY A 177 1.69 -34.76 -1.14
CA GLY A 177 2.81 -34.77 -0.20
C GLY A 177 3.88 -33.70 -0.48
N GLY A 178 3.60 -32.73 -1.35
CA GLY A 178 4.53 -31.66 -1.69
C GLY A 178 4.84 -30.70 -0.53
N THR A 179 5.90 -29.92 -0.69
CA THR A 179 6.39 -29.00 0.33
C THR A 179 6.15 -27.55 -0.09
N PHE A 180 5.45 -26.79 0.74
CA PHE A 180 5.37 -25.33 0.65
C PHE A 180 6.44 -24.71 1.55
N VAL A 181 7.29 -23.82 1.01
CA VAL A 181 8.29 -23.11 1.78
C VAL A 181 7.93 -21.64 1.90
N MET A 182 7.85 -21.14 3.14
CA MET A 182 7.66 -19.72 3.48
C MET A 182 8.98 -19.15 3.99
N VAL A 183 9.46 -18.07 3.37
CA VAL A 183 10.57 -17.26 3.88
C VAL A 183 9.99 -15.92 4.34
N PRO A 184 9.79 -15.68 5.64
CA PRO A 184 9.39 -14.40 6.19
C PRO A 184 10.46 -13.34 6.01
N PRO A 185 10.10 -12.04 5.98
CA PRO A 185 11.10 -10.98 5.94
C PRO A 185 11.77 -10.76 7.30
N PRO A 186 12.99 -10.19 7.33
CA PRO A 186 13.60 -9.69 8.57
C PRO A 186 12.87 -8.44 9.07
N ASN A 187 13.07 -8.11 10.35
CA ASN A 187 12.55 -6.87 10.94
C ASN A 187 13.34 -5.63 10.46
N PRO A 188 12.71 -4.45 10.33
CA PRO A 188 11.26 -4.19 10.45
C PRO A 188 10.52 -4.49 9.13
N TYR A 189 9.28 -4.89 9.21
CA TYR A 189 8.45 -5.17 8.03
C TYR A 189 6.96 -4.95 8.30
N ARG A 190 6.20 -4.76 7.23
CA ARG A 190 4.74 -4.62 7.29
C ARG A 190 4.08 -5.93 7.71
N CYS A 191 3.08 -5.83 8.62
CA CYS A 191 2.24 -6.94 9.05
C CYS A 191 3.01 -8.08 9.75
N PRO A 192 3.57 -7.86 10.95
CA PRO A 192 4.37 -8.85 11.67
C PRO A 192 3.75 -10.24 11.85
N PRO A 193 2.44 -10.43 12.06
CA PRO A 193 1.83 -11.78 12.12
C PRO A 193 1.54 -12.39 10.73
N GLY A 194 1.64 -11.60 9.66
CA GLY A 194 1.19 -11.99 8.31
C GLY A 194 1.79 -13.26 7.73
N PRO A 195 3.10 -13.55 7.87
CA PRO A 195 3.70 -14.80 7.37
C PRO A 195 3.10 -16.04 8.04
N TYR A 196 2.89 -15.98 9.33
CA TYR A 196 2.41 -17.10 10.16
C TYR A 196 0.90 -17.31 9.99
N GLU A 197 0.15 -16.22 9.82
CA GLU A 197 -1.24 -16.27 9.38
C GLU A 197 -1.35 -16.93 7.99
N ARG A 198 -0.47 -16.58 7.05
CA ARG A 198 -0.42 -17.19 5.72
C ARG A 198 -0.15 -18.67 5.79
N ALA A 199 0.86 -19.10 6.57
CA ALA A 199 1.14 -20.51 6.79
C ALA A 199 -0.07 -21.24 7.37
N SER A 200 -0.76 -20.64 8.34
CA SER A 200 -1.99 -21.19 8.93
C SER A 200 -3.14 -21.31 7.92
N MET A 201 -3.35 -20.31 7.06
CA MET A 201 -4.38 -20.34 6.02
C MET A 201 -4.08 -21.35 4.93
N ILE A 202 -2.80 -21.53 4.58
CA ILE A 202 -2.37 -22.57 3.64
C ILE A 202 -2.54 -23.95 4.27
N ALA A 203 -2.17 -24.14 5.54
CA ALA A 203 -2.37 -25.38 6.26
C ALA A 203 -3.87 -25.76 6.32
N HIS A 204 -4.75 -24.79 6.57
CA HIS A 204 -6.19 -25.02 6.54
C HIS A 204 -6.66 -25.57 5.18
N LEU A 205 -6.19 -24.98 4.09
CA LEU A 205 -6.52 -25.42 2.74
C LEU A 205 -5.94 -26.81 2.44
N LEU A 206 -4.68 -27.05 2.83
CA LEU A 206 -3.99 -28.32 2.59
C LEU A 206 -4.51 -29.47 3.43
N LYS A 207 -4.97 -29.23 4.66
CA LYS A 207 -5.56 -30.26 5.52
C LYS A 207 -6.65 -31.07 4.84
N GLU A 208 -7.47 -30.41 4.01
CA GLU A 208 -8.55 -31.06 3.28
C GLU A 208 -8.09 -31.59 1.90
N ARG A 209 -7.21 -30.84 1.21
CA ARG A 209 -6.89 -31.11 -0.20
C ARG A 209 -5.63 -31.93 -0.41
N ASN A 210 -4.67 -31.81 0.49
CA ASN A 210 -3.36 -32.47 0.43
C ASN A 210 -2.82 -32.73 1.85
N PRO A 211 -3.47 -33.61 2.63
CA PRO A 211 -3.19 -33.78 4.07
C PRO A 211 -1.78 -34.29 4.38
N THR A 212 -1.06 -34.83 3.40
CA THR A 212 0.33 -35.27 3.55
C THR A 212 1.35 -34.19 3.17
N ALA A 213 0.91 -33.03 2.72
CA ALA A 213 1.78 -31.91 2.41
C ALA A 213 2.46 -31.35 3.67
N LYS A 214 3.58 -30.67 3.46
CA LYS A 214 4.37 -30.00 4.51
C LYS A 214 4.47 -28.51 4.23
N ILE A 215 4.55 -27.74 5.29
CA ILE A 215 4.84 -26.32 5.26
C ILE A 215 6.08 -26.09 6.11
N ILE A 216 7.13 -25.55 5.51
CA ILE A 216 8.36 -25.17 6.21
C ILE A 216 8.43 -23.65 6.23
N VAL A 217 8.60 -23.08 7.41
CA VAL A 217 8.81 -21.64 7.60
C VAL A 217 10.28 -21.44 7.96
N LEU A 218 11.08 -20.91 7.03
CA LEU A 218 12.47 -20.57 7.22
C LEU A 218 12.58 -19.11 7.68
N ASP A 219 12.61 -18.90 8.96
CA ASP A 219 12.50 -17.58 9.55
C ASP A 219 13.87 -16.97 9.88
N PRO A 220 14.22 -15.79 9.35
CA PRO A 220 15.48 -15.13 9.71
C PRO A 220 15.47 -14.54 11.13
N LYS A 221 14.45 -14.79 11.92
CA LYS A 221 14.25 -14.26 13.28
C LYS A 221 14.15 -15.39 14.30
N GLU A 222 14.74 -15.19 15.46
CA GLU A 222 14.64 -16.14 16.60
C GLU A 222 13.22 -16.21 17.19
N LYS A 223 12.46 -15.14 17.04
CA LYS A 223 11.09 -15.02 17.55
C LYS A 223 10.22 -14.24 16.58
N PHE A 224 8.94 -14.52 16.60
CA PHE A 224 7.97 -13.80 15.78
C PHE A 224 6.74 -13.36 16.56
N SER A 225 5.99 -12.44 15.96
CA SER A 225 4.79 -11.85 16.57
C SER A 225 3.76 -12.92 16.93
N LYS A 226 3.38 -12.99 18.20
CA LYS A 226 2.37 -13.94 18.75
C LYS A 226 2.77 -15.42 18.59
N MET A 227 4.05 -15.72 18.63
CA MET A 227 4.62 -17.06 18.39
C MET A 227 3.91 -18.15 19.19
N GLY A 228 3.77 -18.01 20.51
CA GLY A 228 3.13 -19.02 21.36
C GLY A 228 1.67 -19.30 20.96
N LEU A 229 0.95 -18.28 20.47
CA LEU A 229 -0.44 -18.46 20.02
C LEU A 229 -0.51 -19.22 18.69
N PHE A 230 0.38 -18.91 17.76
CA PHE A 230 0.45 -19.62 16.47
C PHE A 230 0.90 -21.07 16.65
N THR A 231 1.97 -21.32 17.40
CA THR A 231 2.50 -22.68 17.61
C THR A 231 1.48 -23.58 18.31
N ALA A 232 0.83 -23.10 19.36
CA ALA A 232 -0.26 -23.85 20.02
C ALA A 232 -1.44 -24.12 19.07
N GLY A 233 -1.76 -23.15 18.21
CA GLY A 233 -2.80 -23.32 17.16
C GLY A 233 -2.41 -24.35 16.12
N TRP A 234 -1.14 -24.37 15.67
CA TRP A 234 -0.65 -25.35 14.70
C TRP A 234 -0.62 -26.76 15.26
N GLU A 235 -0.15 -26.94 16.49
CA GLU A 235 -0.18 -28.25 17.16
C GLU A 235 -1.61 -28.79 17.28
N LYS A 236 -2.55 -27.93 17.66
CA LYS A 236 -3.95 -28.31 17.85
C LYS A 236 -4.68 -28.63 16.54
N HIS A 237 -4.48 -27.84 15.48
CA HIS A 237 -5.31 -27.87 14.28
C HIS A 237 -4.64 -28.53 13.08
N TYR A 238 -3.30 -28.50 13.02
CA TYR A 238 -2.46 -28.97 11.91
C TYR A 238 -1.24 -29.77 12.41
N PRO A 239 -1.44 -30.79 13.27
CA PRO A 239 -0.31 -31.47 13.92
C PRO A 239 0.65 -32.04 12.87
N GLY A 240 1.93 -31.72 12.98
CA GLY A 240 2.98 -32.20 12.10
C GLY A 240 2.95 -31.67 10.65
N MET A 241 2.06 -30.72 10.31
CA MET A 241 2.01 -30.13 8.96
C MET A 241 2.89 -28.90 8.80
N ILE A 242 2.99 -28.07 9.85
CA ILE A 242 3.78 -26.83 9.84
C ILE A 242 5.01 -27.02 10.71
N GLU A 243 6.18 -26.77 10.11
CA GLU A 243 7.46 -26.73 10.79
C GLU A 243 8.05 -25.34 10.69
N TRP A 244 8.35 -24.72 11.84
CA TRP A 244 9.02 -23.44 11.91
C TRP A 244 10.48 -23.65 12.29
N LEU A 245 11.37 -23.14 11.47
CA LEU A 245 12.82 -23.21 11.65
C LEU A 245 13.35 -21.78 11.81
N GLY A 246 13.92 -21.50 12.97
CA GLY A 246 14.64 -20.26 13.26
C GLY A 246 16.10 -20.31 12.82
N PRO A 247 16.87 -19.21 13.03
CA PRO A 247 18.28 -19.13 12.64
C PRO A 247 19.14 -20.25 13.19
N ASP A 248 18.88 -20.71 14.40
CA ASP A 248 19.63 -21.82 15.03
C ASP A 248 19.49 -23.13 14.25
N ALA A 249 18.37 -23.33 13.55
CA ALA A 249 18.09 -24.55 12.81
C ALA A 249 18.56 -24.51 11.35
N HIS A 250 18.71 -23.32 10.74
CA HIS A 250 19.10 -23.21 9.33
C HIS A 250 20.31 -22.29 9.07
N GLY A 251 20.83 -21.61 10.10
CA GLY A 251 21.95 -20.68 10.03
C GLY A 251 21.56 -19.30 9.51
N GLY A 252 21.08 -19.21 8.29
CA GLY A 252 20.65 -17.98 7.62
C GLY A 252 20.23 -18.27 6.19
N ILE A 253 19.44 -17.40 5.61
CA ILE A 253 19.03 -17.51 4.20
C ILE A 253 20.16 -16.94 3.33
N LYS A 254 20.83 -17.77 2.55
CA LYS A 254 21.90 -17.36 1.63
C LYS A 254 21.37 -16.89 0.29
N SER A 255 20.60 -17.76 -0.35
CA SER A 255 20.11 -17.48 -1.72
C SER A 255 18.85 -18.27 -2.03
N VAL A 256 18.22 -17.87 -3.13
CA VAL A 256 17.14 -18.64 -3.75
C VAL A 256 17.44 -18.89 -5.22
N ASN A 257 17.02 -20.04 -5.71
CA ASN A 257 17.00 -20.36 -7.14
C ASN A 257 15.57 -20.63 -7.57
N HIS A 258 14.98 -19.68 -8.29
CA HIS A 258 13.59 -19.79 -8.72
C HIS A 258 13.38 -20.79 -9.86
N GLU A 259 14.43 -21.13 -10.61
CA GLU A 259 14.35 -22.14 -11.69
C GLU A 259 14.27 -23.56 -11.11
N THR A 260 15.07 -23.85 -10.10
CA THR A 260 15.08 -25.16 -9.41
C THR A 260 14.13 -25.22 -8.23
N MET A 261 13.55 -24.07 -7.83
CA MET A 261 12.71 -23.92 -6.63
C MET A 261 13.44 -24.28 -5.33
N GLU A 262 14.70 -23.87 -5.22
CA GLU A 262 15.57 -24.13 -4.05
C GLU A 262 15.77 -22.87 -3.22
N ILE A 263 15.75 -23.05 -1.91
CA ILE A 263 16.12 -22.04 -0.92
C ILE A 263 17.36 -22.58 -0.20
N VAL A 264 18.49 -21.91 -0.41
CA VAL A 264 19.79 -22.28 0.17
C VAL A 264 19.98 -21.51 1.47
N THR A 265 20.29 -22.23 2.53
CA THR A 265 20.64 -21.68 3.84
C THR A 265 22.11 -21.98 4.16
N ASP A 266 22.59 -21.55 5.33
CA ASP A 266 23.96 -21.87 5.74
C ASP A 266 24.17 -23.36 6.01
N LEU A 267 23.14 -24.08 6.47
CA LEU A 267 23.23 -25.46 6.93
C LEU A 267 22.59 -26.46 5.96
N ASP A 268 21.62 -26.05 5.11
CA ASP A 268 20.89 -26.98 4.26
C ASP A 268 20.35 -26.29 2.99
N THR A 269 19.79 -27.11 2.08
CA THR A 269 19.06 -26.65 0.88
C THR A 269 17.64 -27.22 0.88
N PHE A 270 16.66 -26.34 0.88
CA PHE A 270 15.24 -26.70 0.90
C PHE A 270 14.66 -26.60 -0.49
N LYS A 271 14.11 -27.70 -0.98
CA LYS A 271 13.40 -27.73 -2.27
C LYS A 271 11.91 -27.55 -2.06
N ALA A 272 11.33 -26.53 -2.71
CA ALA A 272 9.93 -26.23 -2.63
C ALA A 272 9.16 -26.73 -3.85
N ASP A 273 7.96 -27.25 -3.65
CA ASP A 273 6.96 -27.45 -4.73
C ASP A 273 6.12 -26.19 -4.94
N ALA A 274 5.96 -25.41 -3.89
CA ALA A 274 5.40 -24.06 -3.91
C ALA A 274 6.14 -23.19 -2.88
N ALA A 275 6.30 -21.90 -3.15
CA ALA A 275 7.07 -21.03 -2.27
C ALA A 275 6.44 -19.63 -2.13
N CYS A 276 6.69 -19.01 -0.97
CA CYS A 276 6.46 -17.60 -0.73
C CYS A 276 7.71 -17.00 -0.09
N VAL A 277 8.44 -16.18 -0.86
CA VAL A 277 9.69 -15.58 -0.41
C VAL A 277 9.51 -14.08 -0.28
N VAL A 278 9.64 -13.55 0.94
CA VAL A 278 9.43 -12.13 1.22
C VAL A 278 10.77 -11.49 1.59
N PRO A 279 11.36 -10.66 0.71
CA PRO A 279 12.61 -9.97 1.02
C PRO A 279 12.43 -8.86 2.04
N ALA A 280 13.53 -8.26 2.50
CA ALA A 280 13.52 -7.08 3.35
C ALA A 280 12.75 -5.93 2.70
N GLN A 281 12.29 -5.00 3.53
CA GLN A 281 11.40 -3.92 3.13
C GLN A 281 11.99 -2.54 3.43
N ARG A 282 11.50 -1.54 2.74
CA ARG A 282 11.75 -0.12 2.98
C ARG A 282 10.52 0.70 2.61
N ALA A 283 10.52 1.97 2.93
CA ALA A 283 9.48 2.91 2.50
C ALA A 283 9.37 2.93 0.96
N GLY A 284 8.17 3.16 0.45
CA GLY A 284 7.94 3.28 -0.99
C GLY A 284 8.81 4.36 -1.63
N SER A 285 9.30 4.12 -2.84
CA SER A 285 10.35 4.91 -3.50
C SER A 285 10.10 6.41 -3.57
N ILE A 286 8.85 6.85 -3.64
CA ILE A 286 8.49 8.26 -3.65
C ILE A 286 8.84 8.98 -2.32
N ALA A 287 8.89 8.26 -1.20
CA ALA A 287 9.32 8.85 0.07
C ALA A 287 10.82 9.21 0.02
N THR A 288 11.64 8.33 -0.57
CA THR A 288 13.07 8.64 -0.82
C THR A 288 13.23 9.78 -1.83
N ALA A 289 12.45 9.75 -2.93
CA ALA A 289 12.49 10.81 -3.94
C ALA A 289 12.02 12.18 -3.40
N ALA A 290 11.18 12.19 -2.36
CA ALA A 290 10.76 13.39 -1.65
C ALA A 290 11.77 13.88 -0.59
N GLY A 291 12.87 13.15 -0.37
CA GLY A 291 13.89 13.51 0.61
C GLY A 291 13.44 13.38 2.08
N VAL A 292 12.42 12.55 2.36
CA VAL A 292 11.86 12.41 3.72
C VAL A 292 12.28 11.12 4.42
N THR A 293 13.14 10.31 3.81
CA THR A 293 13.66 9.08 4.42
C THR A 293 14.98 9.32 5.15
N ASP A 294 15.18 8.57 6.24
CA ASP A 294 16.45 8.37 6.90
C ASP A 294 16.71 6.86 6.90
N GLY A 295 17.72 6.41 6.15
CA GLY A 295 17.89 5.00 5.82
C GLY A 295 16.69 4.44 5.02
N ASP A 296 16.15 3.32 5.48
CA ASP A 296 15.07 2.61 4.79
C ASP A 296 13.65 3.18 5.07
N TRP A 297 13.50 4.08 6.06
CA TRP A 297 12.17 4.51 6.52
C TRP A 297 12.06 6.03 6.62
N ALA A 298 10.83 6.54 6.69
CA ALA A 298 10.55 7.98 6.80
C ALA A 298 10.22 8.36 8.26
N PRO A 299 11.13 9.01 9.00
CA PRO A 299 10.88 9.45 10.37
C PRO A 299 9.82 10.54 10.43
N ILE A 300 8.87 10.39 11.35
CA ILE A 300 7.77 11.32 11.56
C ILE A 300 7.76 11.90 12.99
N ILE A 301 6.98 12.94 13.16
CA ILE A 301 6.54 13.46 14.47
C ILE A 301 5.23 12.76 14.80
N PRO A 302 5.16 11.83 15.79
CA PRO A 302 4.00 10.98 16.01
C PRO A 302 2.68 11.72 16.23
N ALA A 303 2.73 12.90 16.89
CA ALA A 303 1.54 13.69 17.19
C ALA A 303 0.86 14.28 15.94
N THR A 304 1.61 14.51 14.85
CA THR A 304 1.13 15.21 13.66
C THR A 304 1.27 14.40 12.38
N MET A 305 2.01 13.29 12.42
CA MET A 305 2.46 12.52 11.25
C MET A 305 3.29 13.35 10.25
N ALA A 306 3.70 14.55 10.62
CA ALA A 306 4.59 15.36 9.79
C ALA A 306 5.98 14.72 9.71
N SER A 307 6.58 14.73 8.52
CA SER A 307 7.97 14.32 8.34
C SER A 307 8.89 15.18 9.19
N LYS A 308 9.94 14.56 9.76
CA LYS A 308 10.99 15.32 10.45
C LYS A 308 11.84 16.17 9.50
N ALA A 309 11.86 15.82 8.20
CA ALA A 309 12.63 16.54 7.19
C ALA A 309 11.87 17.73 6.58
N ASP A 310 10.53 17.62 6.43
CA ASP A 310 9.70 18.71 5.87
C ASP A 310 8.35 18.76 6.60
N PRO A 311 8.00 19.85 7.31
CA PRO A 311 6.75 19.99 8.04
C PRO A 311 5.51 20.16 7.14
N ASN A 312 5.68 20.32 5.83
CA ASN A 312 4.59 20.37 4.86
C ASN A 312 4.24 18.98 4.29
N ILE A 313 5.06 17.97 4.59
CA ILE A 313 4.88 16.61 4.15
C ILE A 313 4.50 15.74 5.35
N HIS A 314 3.35 15.09 5.27
CA HIS A 314 2.89 14.10 6.25
C HIS A 314 3.06 12.71 5.68
N VAL A 315 3.59 11.77 6.46
CA VAL A 315 3.83 10.39 6.02
C VAL A 315 3.02 9.45 6.90
N LEU A 316 2.26 8.56 6.27
CA LEU A 316 1.40 7.63 6.99
C LEU A 316 1.24 6.29 6.26
N GLY A 317 0.80 5.27 7.00
CA GLY A 317 0.71 3.90 6.55
C GLY A 317 2.01 3.12 6.81
N ASP A 318 2.15 2.03 6.07
CA ASP A 318 3.33 1.16 6.19
C ASP A 318 4.51 1.69 5.39
#